data_07dc54b0ad32022d1a979cd2dcc1f200
#
_entry.id   07dc54b0ad32022d1a979cd2dcc1f200
#
_cell.length_a   1.000
_cell.length_b   1.000
_cell.length_c   1.000
_cell.angle_alpha   90.00
_cell.angle_beta   90.00
_cell.angle_gamma   90.00
#
_symmetry.space_group_name_H-M   'P 1'
#
loop_
_entity.id
_entity.type
_entity.pdbx_description
1 polymer ?
#
loop_
_entity_poly.entity_id
_entity_poly.type
_entity_poly.pdbx_seq_one_letter_code
_entity_poly.pdbx_strand_id
1 'polypeptide(L)'
;MNKVSMITERKIDGFDASGNRAEWELNALKKNGFVDIEIIDEFSEKDIPKLSNNLIHAQQHSARFLKNNRYIVDAHGLEYVYSSHMSNGYPFNSWRKWAFKAKSYHYKKLETKIFKNSQHIICAGEQIFEKVKNIQNSTVVRNSVFPENYTPTECTSLRIALVGPFLPGKLNYFGFDMIKFLVKKFENIKFIFIGPTDQKFQDGLNFKNTQFTGKVDNYIETLRSCSVLLAPYPDYAYYLGSKTKFIEAAACQMSIVTTPVGNIDFENDYVCIGKTKDELANQIEYLKNEDIRIDLGKKLRNEILQKYNARIEIQKLIKIYNELIN
;
A
#
# COMPACT_ATOMS: atom_id res chain seq x y z
N MET A 1 25.86 -11.70 -19.71
CA MET A 1 25.13 -11.50 -18.45
C MET A 1 23.68 -11.22 -18.80
N ASN A 2 22.76 -12.03 -18.29
CA ASN A 2 21.33 -11.84 -18.55
C ASN A 2 20.81 -10.76 -17.60
N LYS A 3 20.43 -9.60 -18.14
CA LYS A 3 19.88 -8.49 -17.37
C LYS A 3 18.39 -8.66 -17.14
N VAL A 4 17.87 -8.06 -16.08
CA VAL A 4 16.45 -7.85 -15.87
C VAL A 4 16.10 -6.41 -16.21
N SER A 5 15.10 -6.20 -17.06
CA SER A 5 14.56 -4.88 -17.32
C SER A 5 13.23 -4.73 -16.56
N MET A 6 13.23 -3.94 -15.49
CA MET A 6 12.00 -3.59 -14.76
C MET A 6 11.33 -2.40 -15.46
N ILE A 7 10.04 -2.54 -15.77
CA ILE A 7 9.29 -1.49 -16.47
C ILE A 7 8.09 -1.03 -15.63
N THR A 8 7.83 0.26 -15.61
CA THR A 8 6.67 0.87 -14.96
C THR A 8 6.10 2.02 -15.79
N GLU A 9 4.76 2.13 -15.87
CA GLU A 9 4.08 3.27 -16.53
C GLU A 9 4.15 4.56 -15.70
N ARG A 10 4.60 4.48 -14.46
CA ARG A 10 4.64 5.61 -13.54
C ARG A 10 6.07 6.02 -13.28
N LYS A 11 6.24 7.31 -13.09
CA LYS A 11 7.52 7.86 -12.66
C LYS A 11 7.84 7.39 -11.24
N ILE A 12 9.11 7.10 -11.01
CA ILE A 12 9.63 6.75 -9.69
C ILE A 12 9.91 8.06 -8.95
N ASP A 13 8.90 8.61 -8.29
CA ASP A 13 8.99 9.89 -7.56
C ASP A 13 8.43 9.83 -6.13
N GLY A 14 8.10 8.63 -5.64
CA GLY A 14 7.62 8.43 -4.29
C GLY A 14 6.12 8.75 -4.05
N PHE A 15 5.34 9.12 -5.09
CA PHE A 15 3.93 9.50 -4.93
C PHE A 15 2.91 8.48 -5.48
N ASP A 16 3.36 7.53 -6.28
CA ASP A 16 2.50 6.49 -6.85
C ASP A 16 2.85 5.11 -6.31
N ALA A 17 1.85 4.29 -6.01
CA ALA A 17 2.06 2.96 -5.42
C ALA A 17 2.91 2.04 -6.31
N SER A 18 2.80 2.17 -7.63
CA SER A 18 3.57 1.36 -8.58
C SER A 18 5.03 1.80 -8.63
N GLY A 19 5.27 3.11 -8.67
CA GLY A 19 6.62 3.67 -8.61
C GLY A 19 7.33 3.31 -7.31
N ASN A 20 6.65 3.48 -6.18
CA ASN A 20 7.20 3.15 -4.85
C ASN A 20 7.57 1.67 -4.71
N ARG A 21 6.74 0.75 -5.26
CA ARG A 21 7.05 -0.66 -5.22
C ARG A 21 8.24 -1.01 -6.10
N ALA A 22 8.30 -0.50 -7.31
CA ALA A 22 9.44 -0.68 -8.20
C ALA A 22 10.74 -0.16 -7.59
N GLU A 23 10.70 1.02 -6.96
CA GLU A 23 11.85 1.61 -6.25
C GLU A 23 12.27 0.75 -5.06
N TRP A 24 11.31 0.28 -4.26
CA TRP A 24 11.58 -0.61 -3.15
C TRP A 24 12.27 -1.89 -3.61
N GLU A 25 11.73 -2.57 -4.64
CA GLU A 25 12.30 -3.79 -5.18
C GLU A 25 13.71 -3.57 -5.72
N LEU A 26 13.92 -2.51 -6.50
CA LEU A 26 15.23 -2.15 -7.02
C LEU A 26 16.26 -1.95 -5.90
N ASN A 27 15.89 -1.17 -4.88
CA ASN A 27 16.76 -0.91 -3.73
C ASN A 27 17.04 -2.20 -2.94
N ALA A 28 16.03 -3.05 -2.74
CA ALA A 28 16.19 -4.30 -2.04
C ALA A 28 17.06 -5.29 -2.83
N LEU A 29 16.88 -5.39 -4.16
CA LEU A 29 17.71 -6.22 -5.03
C LEU A 29 19.17 -5.79 -4.99
N LYS A 30 19.46 -4.50 -5.18
CA LYS A 30 20.82 -3.95 -5.14
C LYS A 30 21.50 -4.18 -3.78
N LYS A 31 20.80 -3.94 -2.68
CA LYS A 31 21.31 -4.19 -1.32
C LYS A 31 21.61 -5.68 -1.04
N ASN A 32 20.99 -6.59 -1.78
CA ASN A 32 21.23 -8.03 -1.71
C ASN A 32 22.18 -8.55 -2.81
N GLY A 33 22.92 -7.66 -3.48
CA GLY A 33 23.95 -8.01 -4.45
C GLY A 33 23.46 -8.34 -5.85
N PHE A 34 22.15 -8.17 -6.14
CA PHE A 34 21.62 -8.34 -7.49
C PHE A 34 21.74 -7.00 -8.23
N VAL A 35 22.79 -6.88 -9.06
CA VAL A 35 23.15 -5.61 -9.72
C VAL A 35 22.78 -5.54 -11.21
N ASP A 36 22.50 -6.69 -11.83
CA ASP A 36 22.16 -6.78 -13.25
C ASP A 36 20.69 -6.44 -13.53
N ILE A 37 20.23 -5.32 -13.00
CA ILE A 37 18.87 -4.82 -13.17
C ILE A 37 18.88 -3.35 -13.58
N GLU A 38 18.09 -3.04 -14.60
CA GLU A 38 17.78 -1.67 -15.01
C GLU A 38 16.29 -1.38 -14.82
N ILE A 39 15.93 -0.11 -14.67
CA ILE A 39 14.55 0.31 -14.59
C ILE A 39 14.25 1.32 -15.70
N ILE A 40 13.08 1.16 -16.32
CA ILE A 40 12.54 2.06 -17.33
C ILE A 40 11.19 2.53 -16.81
N ASP A 41 11.16 3.73 -16.28
CA ASP A 41 9.94 4.38 -15.84
C ASP A 41 9.24 5.14 -16.98
N GLU A 42 8.00 5.58 -16.74
CA GLU A 42 7.15 6.19 -17.78
C GLU A 42 7.07 5.36 -19.07
N PHE A 43 7.21 4.02 -18.92
CA PHE A 43 7.29 3.07 -20.01
C PHE A 43 6.04 3.10 -20.91
N SER A 44 6.28 3.10 -22.21
CA SER A 44 5.25 3.11 -23.25
C SER A 44 5.61 2.18 -24.41
N GLU A 45 4.72 2.01 -25.39
CA GLU A 45 4.96 1.16 -26.57
C GLU A 45 6.21 1.59 -27.38
N LYS A 46 6.59 2.88 -27.31
CA LYS A 46 7.78 3.42 -27.98
C LYS A 46 9.10 2.92 -27.40
N ASP A 47 9.07 2.44 -26.17
CA ASP A 47 10.25 1.99 -25.44
C ASP A 47 10.53 0.49 -25.63
N ILE A 48 9.61 -0.25 -26.27
CA ILE A 48 9.78 -1.70 -26.55
C ILE A 48 11.12 -2.01 -27.25
N PRO A 49 11.58 -1.24 -28.24
CA PRO A 49 12.88 -1.51 -28.88
C PRO A 49 14.09 -1.39 -27.94
N LYS A 50 13.96 -0.69 -26.82
CA LYS A 50 15.01 -0.56 -25.80
C LYS A 50 15.14 -1.81 -24.93
N LEU A 51 14.10 -2.66 -24.90
CA LEU A 51 14.13 -3.92 -24.17
C LEU A 51 15.02 -4.89 -24.95
N SER A 52 16.22 -5.11 -24.46
CA SER A 52 17.09 -6.17 -24.95
C SER A 52 16.45 -7.55 -24.70
N ASN A 53 17.09 -8.66 -25.11
CA ASN A 53 16.62 -10.05 -24.88
C ASN A 53 16.63 -10.45 -23.40
N ASN A 54 16.41 -9.51 -22.50
CA ASN A 54 16.43 -9.68 -21.06
C ASN A 54 15.09 -10.23 -20.55
N LEU A 55 15.09 -10.75 -19.33
CA LEU A 55 13.84 -10.98 -18.61
C LEU A 55 13.19 -9.63 -18.29
N ILE A 56 11.94 -9.45 -18.69
CA ILE A 56 11.19 -8.24 -18.41
C ILE A 56 10.38 -8.45 -17.13
N HIS A 57 10.54 -7.56 -16.15
CA HIS A 57 9.72 -7.47 -14.96
C HIS A 57 8.77 -6.27 -15.08
N ALA A 58 7.52 -6.55 -15.40
CA ALA A 58 6.52 -5.52 -15.65
C ALA A 58 5.71 -5.21 -14.38
N GLN A 59 5.73 -3.94 -13.97
CA GLN A 59 4.90 -3.47 -12.87
C GLN A 59 3.46 -3.30 -13.35
N GLN A 60 2.56 -4.11 -12.79
CA GLN A 60 1.11 -4.08 -13.01
C GLN A 60 0.70 -3.99 -14.50
N HIS A 61 0.06 -2.90 -14.90
CA HIS A 61 -0.50 -2.75 -16.24
C HIS A 61 0.54 -2.41 -17.32
N SER A 62 1.78 -2.11 -16.96
CA SER A 62 2.85 -1.86 -17.95
C SER A 62 3.07 -3.06 -18.89
N ALA A 63 2.72 -4.28 -18.43
CA ALA A 63 2.73 -5.48 -19.26
C ALA A 63 1.75 -5.45 -20.46
N ARG A 64 0.78 -4.54 -20.48
CA ARG A 64 -0.19 -4.42 -21.61
C ARG A 64 0.48 -4.11 -22.96
N PHE A 65 1.66 -3.51 -22.93
CA PHE A 65 2.44 -3.18 -24.13
C PHE A 65 3.23 -4.39 -24.66
N LEU A 66 3.43 -5.44 -23.84
CA LEU A 66 4.29 -6.58 -24.13
C LEU A 66 3.52 -7.70 -24.84
N LYS A 67 3.26 -7.55 -26.17
CA LYS A 67 2.44 -8.51 -26.93
C LYS A 67 3.13 -9.87 -27.16
N ASN A 68 4.45 -9.86 -27.44
CA ASN A 68 5.23 -11.03 -27.82
C ASN A 68 6.51 -11.22 -26.99
N ASN A 69 6.67 -10.46 -25.92
CA ASN A 69 7.84 -10.54 -25.06
C ASN A 69 7.63 -11.54 -23.93
N ARG A 70 8.73 -12.17 -23.48
CA ARG A 70 8.73 -12.95 -22.25
C ARG A 70 8.80 -12.01 -21.07
N TYR A 71 7.86 -12.12 -20.12
CA TYR A 71 7.84 -11.25 -18.94
C TYR A 71 7.26 -11.96 -17.72
N ILE A 72 7.65 -11.46 -16.56
CA ILE A 72 6.94 -11.66 -15.31
C ILE A 72 6.17 -10.38 -14.98
N VAL A 73 5.09 -10.51 -14.22
CA VAL A 73 4.26 -9.36 -13.85
C VAL A 73 4.14 -9.24 -12.34
N ASP A 74 4.32 -8.03 -11.84
CA ASP A 74 4.07 -7.70 -10.44
C ASP A 74 2.64 -7.19 -10.26
N ALA A 75 1.85 -7.94 -9.50
CA ALA A 75 0.48 -7.62 -9.13
C ALA A 75 0.46 -7.03 -7.71
N HIS A 76 0.60 -5.71 -7.60
CA HIS A 76 0.53 -5.02 -6.31
C HIS A 76 -0.85 -4.48 -5.95
N GLY A 77 -1.84 -4.79 -6.77
CA GLY A 77 -3.26 -4.54 -6.59
C GLY A 77 -4.07 -5.15 -7.72
N LEU A 78 -5.38 -5.29 -7.54
CA LEU A 78 -6.31 -5.73 -8.58
C LEU A 78 -7.32 -4.61 -8.85
N GLU A 79 -7.10 -3.87 -9.94
CA GLU A 79 -7.92 -2.70 -10.27
C GLU A 79 -9.38 -3.06 -10.54
N TYR A 80 -9.64 -4.28 -11.09
CA TYR A 80 -11.02 -4.71 -11.30
C TYR A 80 -11.75 -4.94 -9.97
N VAL A 81 -11.07 -5.40 -8.92
CA VAL A 81 -11.65 -5.59 -7.58
C VAL A 81 -11.95 -4.23 -6.96
N TYR A 82 -10.96 -3.32 -6.96
CA TYR A 82 -11.14 -1.96 -6.48
C TYR A 82 -12.31 -1.25 -7.16
N SER A 83 -12.34 -1.27 -8.49
CA SER A 83 -13.40 -0.62 -9.26
C SER A 83 -14.78 -1.24 -8.99
N SER A 84 -14.87 -2.56 -8.78
CA SER A 84 -16.10 -3.23 -8.40
C SER A 84 -16.63 -2.72 -7.05
N HIS A 85 -15.77 -2.66 -6.04
CA HIS A 85 -16.15 -2.17 -4.70
C HIS A 85 -16.51 -0.69 -4.72
N MET A 86 -15.72 0.15 -5.42
CA MET A 86 -16.03 1.58 -5.57
C MET A 86 -17.41 1.83 -6.18
N SER A 87 -17.88 0.95 -7.06
CA SER A 87 -19.23 1.07 -7.60
C SER A 87 -20.32 1.00 -6.54
N ASN A 88 -20.06 0.31 -5.42
CA ASN A 88 -21.01 0.16 -4.30
C ASN A 88 -21.14 1.43 -3.44
N GLY A 89 -20.14 2.31 -3.48
CA GLY A 89 -20.18 3.62 -2.80
C GLY A 89 -21.10 4.65 -3.46
N TYR A 90 -21.70 4.32 -4.61
CA TYR A 90 -22.58 5.24 -5.36
C TYR A 90 -24.00 4.67 -5.46
N PRO A 91 -25.04 5.54 -5.38
CA PRO A 91 -26.43 5.13 -5.54
C PRO A 91 -26.70 4.62 -6.96
N PHE A 92 -27.78 3.83 -7.12
CA PHE A 92 -28.10 3.15 -8.38
C PHE A 92 -28.25 4.09 -9.57
N ASN A 93 -28.83 5.26 -9.36
CA ASN A 93 -29.04 6.29 -10.37
C ASN A 93 -27.81 7.14 -10.69
N SER A 94 -26.68 6.92 -10.02
CA SER A 94 -25.44 7.65 -10.27
C SER A 94 -24.70 7.11 -11.51
N TRP A 95 -24.36 7.98 -12.47
CA TRP A 95 -23.51 7.62 -13.60
C TRP A 95 -22.15 7.07 -13.16
N ARG A 96 -21.63 7.54 -12.01
CA ARG A 96 -20.35 7.08 -11.45
C ARG A 96 -20.38 5.61 -11.08
N LYS A 97 -21.51 5.10 -10.58
CA LYS A 97 -21.69 3.67 -10.31
C LYS A 97 -21.44 2.83 -11.56
N TRP A 98 -22.05 3.22 -12.65
CA TRP A 98 -21.96 2.51 -13.92
C TRP A 98 -20.59 2.66 -14.57
N ALA A 99 -19.97 3.84 -14.46
CA ALA A 99 -18.59 4.05 -14.89
C ALA A 99 -17.62 3.13 -14.16
N PHE A 100 -17.73 2.97 -12.84
CA PHE A 100 -16.91 2.03 -12.07
C PHE A 100 -17.20 0.57 -12.42
N LYS A 101 -18.46 0.19 -12.71
CA LYS A 101 -18.78 -1.17 -13.19
C LYS A 101 -18.14 -1.46 -14.55
N ALA A 102 -18.25 -0.52 -15.49
CA ALA A 102 -17.62 -0.66 -16.80
C ALA A 102 -16.09 -0.75 -16.68
N LYS A 103 -15.50 0.09 -15.82
CA LYS A 103 -14.07 0.07 -15.48
C LYS A 103 -13.66 -1.29 -14.91
N SER A 104 -14.42 -1.83 -13.97
CA SER A 104 -14.16 -3.16 -13.39
C SER A 104 -14.14 -4.25 -14.45
N TYR A 105 -15.14 -4.26 -15.36
CA TYR A 105 -15.19 -5.24 -16.44
C TYR A 105 -14.01 -5.11 -17.41
N HIS A 106 -13.65 -3.89 -17.77
CA HIS A 106 -12.49 -3.62 -18.64
C HIS A 106 -11.19 -4.14 -17.99
N TYR A 107 -10.94 -3.77 -16.73
CA TYR A 107 -9.72 -4.20 -16.03
C TYR A 107 -9.70 -5.71 -15.78
N LYS A 108 -10.84 -6.35 -15.52
CA LYS A 108 -10.89 -7.82 -15.39
C LYS A 108 -10.39 -8.51 -16.66
N LYS A 109 -10.80 -8.02 -17.84
CA LYS A 109 -10.30 -8.56 -19.11
C LYS A 109 -8.81 -8.30 -19.33
N LEU A 110 -8.38 -7.07 -19.06
CA LEU A 110 -7.00 -6.64 -19.22
C LEU A 110 -6.06 -7.43 -18.30
N GLU A 111 -6.33 -7.44 -16.99
CA GLU A 111 -5.51 -8.12 -15.98
C GLU A 111 -5.47 -9.63 -16.22
N THR A 112 -6.62 -10.26 -16.54
CA THR A 112 -6.64 -11.69 -16.90
C THR A 112 -5.76 -12.00 -18.11
N LYS A 113 -5.76 -11.13 -19.14
CA LYS A 113 -4.91 -11.30 -20.31
C LYS A 113 -3.42 -11.15 -19.95
N ILE A 114 -3.08 -10.11 -19.17
CA ILE A 114 -1.70 -9.89 -18.72
C ILE A 114 -1.19 -11.09 -17.92
N PHE A 115 -1.97 -11.59 -16.95
CA PHE A 115 -1.58 -12.70 -16.09
C PHE A 115 -1.41 -14.01 -16.87
N LYS A 116 -2.33 -14.31 -17.79
CA LYS A 116 -2.23 -15.52 -18.63
C LYS A 116 -1.01 -15.54 -19.54
N ASN A 117 -0.56 -14.38 -19.98
CA ASN A 117 0.57 -14.27 -20.91
C ASN A 117 1.92 -14.10 -20.19
N SER A 118 1.92 -13.88 -18.88
CA SER A 118 3.15 -13.79 -18.09
C SER A 118 3.75 -15.20 -17.87
N GLN A 119 5.04 -15.26 -17.62
CA GLN A 119 5.72 -16.49 -17.19
C GLN A 119 5.52 -16.78 -15.71
N HIS A 120 5.38 -15.71 -14.91
CA HIS A 120 5.18 -15.76 -13.47
C HIS A 120 4.46 -14.51 -12.99
N ILE A 121 3.65 -14.65 -11.92
CA ILE A 121 2.97 -13.54 -11.26
C ILE A 121 3.59 -13.33 -9.88
N ILE A 122 4.11 -12.14 -9.64
CA ILE A 122 4.53 -11.70 -8.31
C ILE A 122 3.32 -11.04 -7.63
N CYS A 123 2.96 -11.50 -6.45
CA CYS A 123 1.80 -11.01 -5.71
C CYS A 123 2.25 -10.20 -4.48
N ALA A 124 1.81 -8.96 -4.34
CA ALA A 124 2.18 -8.13 -3.19
C ALA A 124 1.55 -8.58 -1.85
N GLY A 125 0.65 -9.56 -1.86
CA GLY A 125 0.02 -10.13 -0.68
C GLY A 125 -0.77 -11.41 -0.98
N GLU A 126 -1.12 -12.16 0.09
CA GLU A 126 -1.84 -13.43 0.00
C GLU A 126 -3.20 -13.30 -0.69
N GLN A 127 -3.91 -12.20 -0.45
CA GLN A 127 -5.24 -12.01 -1.03
C GLN A 127 -5.20 -11.85 -2.55
N ILE A 128 -4.12 -11.26 -3.11
CA ILE A 128 -3.90 -11.21 -4.55
C ILE A 128 -3.57 -12.60 -5.06
N PHE A 129 -2.64 -13.30 -4.38
CA PHE A 129 -2.26 -14.68 -4.72
C PHE A 129 -3.47 -15.60 -4.83
N GLU A 130 -4.38 -15.59 -3.86
CA GLU A 130 -5.61 -16.40 -3.87
C GLU A 130 -6.49 -16.12 -5.11
N LYS A 131 -6.45 -14.92 -5.67
CA LYS A 131 -7.20 -14.54 -6.87
C LYS A 131 -6.54 -15.00 -8.18
N VAL A 132 -5.21 -15.16 -8.19
CA VAL A 132 -4.45 -15.39 -9.44
C VAL A 132 -3.75 -16.74 -9.51
N LYS A 133 -3.58 -17.47 -8.41
CA LYS A 133 -2.86 -18.76 -8.32
C LYS A 133 -3.29 -19.83 -9.32
N ASN A 134 -4.56 -19.80 -9.77
CA ASN A 134 -5.09 -20.73 -10.77
C ASN A 134 -4.97 -20.21 -12.21
N ILE A 135 -4.40 -19.01 -12.41
CA ILE A 135 -4.23 -18.41 -13.75
C ILE A 135 -2.85 -18.74 -14.30
N GLN A 136 -1.81 -18.57 -13.47
CA GLN A 136 -0.41 -18.77 -13.82
C GLN A 136 0.39 -19.06 -12.54
N ASN A 137 1.62 -19.59 -12.69
CA ASN A 137 2.57 -19.72 -11.59
C ASN A 137 2.71 -18.38 -10.86
N SER A 138 2.60 -18.42 -9.55
CA SER A 138 2.59 -17.19 -8.75
C SER A 138 3.29 -17.35 -7.41
N THR A 139 3.87 -16.26 -6.92
CA THR A 139 4.58 -16.22 -5.65
C THR A 139 4.26 -14.92 -4.92
N VAL A 140 4.09 -15.01 -3.59
CA VAL A 140 3.91 -13.83 -2.75
C VAL A 140 5.26 -13.22 -2.39
N VAL A 141 5.48 -11.99 -2.87
CA VAL A 141 6.59 -11.12 -2.46
C VAL A 141 5.98 -9.86 -1.86
N ARG A 142 5.92 -9.78 -0.54
CA ARG A 142 5.22 -8.69 0.17
C ARG A 142 5.97 -7.37 0.03
N ASN A 143 5.24 -6.27 0.01
CA ASN A 143 5.85 -4.99 0.34
C ASN A 143 6.46 -5.10 1.73
N SER A 144 7.68 -4.63 1.87
CA SER A 144 8.46 -4.84 3.09
C SER A 144 9.33 -3.63 3.36
N VAL A 145 9.90 -3.57 4.53
CA VAL A 145 10.82 -2.52 4.94
C VAL A 145 12.16 -3.12 5.35
N PHE A 146 13.18 -2.30 5.37
CA PHE A 146 14.43 -2.60 6.06
C PHE A 146 14.25 -2.22 7.53
N PRO A 147 14.03 -3.17 8.46
CA PRO A 147 13.64 -2.85 9.83
C PRO A 147 14.66 -1.98 10.58
N GLU A 148 15.92 -2.04 10.18
CA GLU A 148 17.00 -1.20 10.71
C GLU A 148 16.81 0.30 10.44
N ASN A 149 16.02 0.67 9.45
CA ASN A 149 15.72 2.07 9.15
C ASN A 149 14.57 2.64 10.02
N TYR A 150 13.95 1.78 10.84
CA TYR A 150 12.77 2.13 11.64
C TYR A 150 13.05 1.81 13.11
N THR A 151 13.25 2.86 13.91
CA THR A 151 13.35 2.71 15.36
C THR A 151 11.96 2.82 16.00
N PRO A 152 11.71 2.16 17.14
CA PRO A 152 10.47 2.32 17.88
C PRO A 152 10.16 3.77 18.20
N THR A 153 8.87 4.10 18.26
CA THR A 153 8.42 5.41 18.73
C THR A 153 8.71 5.58 20.21
N GLU A 154 9.15 6.78 20.60
CA GLU A 154 9.33 7.19 21.99
C GLU A 154 8.12 7.99 22.50
N CYS A 155 7.08 8.13 21.67
CA CYS A 155 5.89 8.88 22.00
C CYS A 155 5.01 8.12 22.98
N THR A 156 5.08 8.47 24.26
CA THR A 156 4.25 7.88 25.33
C THR A 156 2.84 8.47 25.37
N SER A 157 2.66 9.71 24.94
CA SER A 157 1.35 10.35 24.85
C SER A 157 0.52 9.79 23.69
N LEU A 158 -0.82 9.73 23.85
CA LEU A 158 -1.69 9.35 22.77
C LEU A 158 -1.75 10.45 21.71
N ARG A 159 -0.98 10.29 20.65
CA ARG A 159 -0.97 11.13 19.45
C ARG A 159 -1.25 10.27 18.24
N ILE A 160 -2.14 10.73 17.38
CA ILE A 160 -2.66 9.93 16.26
C ILE A 160 -2.11 10.50 14.96
N ALA A 161 -1.40 9.65 14.21
CA ALA A 161 -0.98 9.95 12.85
C ALA A 161 -2.04 9.49 11.83
N LEU A 162 -2.26 10.31 10.82
CA LEU A 162 -2.97 9.95 9.60
C LEU A 162 -2.01 10.23 8.43
N VAL A 163 -1.75 9.21 7.61
CA VAL A 163 -0.77 9.31 6.52
C VAL A 163 -1.47 9.41 5.17
N GLY A 164 -1.20 10.50 4.44
CA GLY A 164 -1.79 10.84 3.14
C GLY A 164 -1.25 10.04 1.95
N PRO A 165 -1.49 10.50 0.72
CA PRO A 165 -2.12 11.78 0.38
C PRO A 165 -3.63 11.84 0.68
N PHE A 166 -4.13 13.02 1.11
CA PHE A 166 -5.54 13.32 1.35
C PHE A 166 -6.11 14.14 0.19
N LEU A 167 -6.03 13.58 -1.00
CA LEU A 167 -6.44 14.21 -2.26
C LEU A 167 -7.70 13.52 -2.83
N PRO A 168 -8.55 14.22 -3.56
CA PRO A 168 -9.72 13.65 -4.19
C PRO A 168 -9.37 12.38 -5.00
N GLY A 169 -10.14 11.31 -4.80
CA GLY A 169 -9.91 10.01 -5.46
C GLY A 169 -8.86 9.11 -4.83
N LYS A 170 -8.12 9.57 -3.81
CA LYS A 170 -7.20 8.70 -3.03
C LYS A 170 -7.93 8.07 -1.85
N LEU A 171 -7.52 6.86 -1.43
CA LEU A 171 -8.20 6.07 -0.38
C LEU A 171 -8.41 6.86 0.92
N ASN A 172 -7.40 7.61 1.35
CA ASN A 172 -7.45 8.38 2.60
C ASN A 172 -8.50 9.49 2.58
N TYR A 173 -8.86 10.00 1.42
CA TYR A 173 -9.90 11.03 1.25
C TYR A 173 -11.30 10.49 1.59
N PHE A 174 -11.56 9.21 1.35
CA PHE A 174 -12.87 8.59 1.59
C PHE A 174 -13.19 8.42 3.06
N GLY A 175 -12.20 8.43 3.94
CA GLY A 175 -12.39 8.36 5.40
C GLY A 175 -12.81 9.68 6.07
N PHE A 176 -13.04 10.76 5.32
CA PHE A 176 -13.25 12.11 5.82
C PHE A 176 -14.29 12.21 6.94
N ASP A 177 -15.49 11.63 6.75
CA ASP A 177 -16.58 11.74 7.73
C ASP A 177 -16.27 11.01 9.04
N MET A 178 -15.61 9.85 8.95
CA MET A 178 -15.16 9.10 10.13
C MET A 178 -14.09 9.89 10.87
N ILE A 179 -13.11 10.43 10.16
CA ILE A 179 -12.02 11.25 10.72
C ILE A 179 -12.60 12.49 11.42
N LYS A 180 -13.51 13.20 10.76
CA LYS A 180 -14.15 14.41 11.32
C LYS A 180 -14.89 14.14 12.61
N PHE A 181 -15.61 13.01 12.68
CA PHE A 181 -16.27 12.58 13.89
C PHE A 181 -15.28 12.33 15.02
N LEU A 182 -14.19 11.59 14.75
CA LEU A 182 -13.19 11.23 15.75
C LEU A 182 -12.42 12.46 16.28
N VAL A 183 -12.02 13.36 15.39
CA VAL A 183 -11.34 14.62 15.75
C VAL A 183 -12.20 15.46 16.68
N LYS A 184 -13.51 15.58 16.39
CA LYS A 184 -14.46 16.31 17.26
C LYS A 184 -14.69 15.63 18.59
N LYS A 185 -14.77 14.30 18.63
CA LYS A 185 -15.00 13.54 19.86
C LYS A 185 -13.81 13.58 20.81
N PHE A 186 -12.60 13.65 20.28
CA PHE A 186 -11.34 13.58 21.05
C PHE A 186 -10.57 14.89 21.03
N GLU A 187 -11.16 15.97 21.55
CA GLU A 187 -10.58 17.33 21.53
C GLU A 187 -9.20 17.42 22.21
N ASN A 188 -8.92 16.56 23.19
CA ASN A 188 -7.66 16.52 23.94
C ASN A 188 -6.59 15.61 23.29
N ILE A 189 -6.88 14.94 22.17
CA ILE A 189 -5.94 14.11 21.45
C ILE A 189 -5.47 14.85 20.20
N LYS A 190 -4.16 14.90 19.96
CA LYS A 190 -3.61 15.49 18.73
C LYS A 190 -3.71 14.54 17.56
N PHE A 191 -4.25 15.02 16.43
CA PHE A 191 -4.31 14.35 15.15
C PHE A 191 -3.36 15.02 14.16
N ILE A 192 -2.37 14.29 13.68
CA ILE A 192 -1.32 14.79 12.78
C ILE A 192 -1.52 14.18 11.39
N PHE A 193 -1.85 15.02 10.42
CA PHE A 193 -2.05 14.65 9.03
C PHE A 193 -0.74 14.84 8.28
N ILE A 194 -0.12 13.71 7.89
CA ILE A 194 1.20 13.67 7.27
C ILE A 194 1.04 13.44 5.75
N GLY A 195 1.48 14.40 4.97
CA GLY A 195 1.45 14.34 3.51
C GLY A 195 0.55 15.37 2.83
N PRO A 196 0.56 15.42 1.48
CA PRO A 196 -0.22 16.37 0.71
C PRO A 196 -1.71 16.29 1.01
N THR A 197 -2.35 17.46 1.20
CA THR A 197 -3.76 17.57 1.61
C THR A 197 -4.49 18.59 0.71
N ASP A 198 -5.67 18.19 0.23
CA ASP A 198 -6.59 19.08 -0.47
C ASP A 198 -7.12 20.18 0.46
N GLN A 199 -7.26 21.39 -0.04
CA GLN A 199 -7.69 22.53 0.77
C GLN A 199 -9.06 22.32 1.41
N LYS A 200 -10.03 21.78 0.68
CA LYS A 200 -11.38 21.49 1.22
C LYS A 200 -11.35 20.45 2.32
N PHE A 201 -10.47 19.46 2.20
CA PHE A 201 -10.27 18.45 3.23
C PHE A 201 -9.69 19.10 4.49
N GLN A 202 -8.70 19.95 4.33
CA GLN A 202 -8.08 20.68 5.43
C GLN A 202 -9.07 21.63 6.13
N ASP A 203 -9.80 22.45 5.36
CA ASP A 203 -10.80 23.40 5.90
C ASP A 203 -11.89 22.67 6.69
N GLY A 204 -12.33 21.51 6.22
CA GLY A 204 -13.34 20.69 6.90
C GLY A 204 -12.88 20.02 8.19
N LEU A 205 -11.57 19.98 8.44
CA LEU A 205 -10.90 19.36 9.59
C LEU A 205 -10.01 20.35 10.37
N ASN A 206 -10.21 21.65 10.20
CA ASN A 206 -9.45 22.69 10.91
C ASN A 206 -10.00 22.85 12.34
N PHE A 207 -9.51 22.01 13.27
CA PHE A 207 -9.81 22.03 14.69
C PHE A 207 -8.53 22.30 15.50
N LYS A 208 -8.66 22.72 16.77
CA LYS A 208 -7.50 23.05 17.64
C LYS A 208 -6.55 21.85 17.85
N ASN A 209 -7.05 20.64 17.74
CA ASN A 209 -6.32 19.39 17.94
C ASN A 209 -5.85 18.75 16.62
N THR A 210 -5.95 19.43 15.48
CA THR A 210 -5.45 18.97 14.18
C THR A 210 -4.22 19.73 13.73
N GLN A 211 -3.30 19.02 13.11
CA GLN A 211 -2.10 19.59 12.50
C GLN A 211 -1.89 18.96 11.13
N PHE A 212 -1.70 19.79 10.11
CA PHE A 212 -1.38 19.36 8.74
C PHE A 212 0.07 19.70 8.44
N THR A 213 0.87 18.68 8.10
CA THR A 213 2.31 18.90 7.86
C THR A 213 2.62 19.20 6.39
N GLY A 214 1.71 18.88 5.46
CA GLY A 214 2.07 18.83 4.04
C GLY A 214 3.11 17.73 3.76
N LYS A 215 3.86 17.89 2.67
CA LYS A 215 5.01 17.05 2.38
C LYS A 215 6.12 17.35 3.39
N VAL A 216 6.69 16.32 3.99
CA VAL A 216 7.77 16.41 4.98
C VAL A 216 9.02 15.71 4.46
N ASP A 217 10.19 16.27 4.74
CA ASP A 217 11.47 15.67 4.38
C ASP A 217 11.81 14.49 5.32
N ASN A 218 11.56 14.65 6.62
CA ASN A 218 11.80 13.63 7.65
C ASN A 218 10.51 12.88 7.99
N TYR A 219 10.00 12.12 7.02
CA TYR A 219 8.73 11.40 7.15
C TYR A 219 8.71 10.44 8.34
N ILE A 220 9.75 9.62 8.51
CA ILE A 220 9.82 8.60 9.58
C ILE A 220 9.87 9.25 10.97
N GLU A 221 10.61 10.34 11.14
CA GLU A 221 10.64 11.08 12.40
C GLU A 221 9.28 11.71 12.72
N THR A 222 8.62 12.28 11.71
CA THR A 222 7.27 12.82 11.87
C THR A 222 6.28 11.73 12.26
N LEU A 223 6.36 10.57 11.64
CA LEU A 223 5.53 9.40 11.97
C LEU A 223 5.78 8.94 13.42
N ARG A 224 7.04 8.81 13.82
CA ARG A 224 7.46 8.41 15.18
C ARG A 224 7.10 9.44 16.27
N SER A 225 6.76 10.67 15.91
CA SER A 225 6.23 11.65 16.87
C SER A 225 4.81 11.28 17.35
N CYS A 226 4.21 10.23 16.81
CA CYS A 226 2.90 9.71 17.16
C CYS A 226 3.01 8.27 17.70
N SER A 227 2.00 7.83 18.45
CA SER A 227 1.93 6.49 19.04
C SER A 227 0.89 5.59 18.35
N VAL A 228 0.00 6.14 17.55
CA VAL A 228 -1.09 5.43 16.86
C VAL A 228 -1.17 5.88 15.41
N LEU A 229 -1.31 4.93 14.48
CA LEU A 229 -1.74 5.18 13.10
C LEU A 229 -3.26 5.01 13.02
N LEU A 230 -3.98 6.00 12.51
CA LEU A 230 -5.41 5.90 12.18
C LEU A 230 -5.60 5.89 10.67
N ALA A 231 -6.28 4.87 10.15
CA ALA A 231 -6.57 4.74 8.72
C ALA A 231 -7.99 4.19 8.49
N PRO A 232 -9.04 5.01 8.66
CA PRO A 232 -10.42 4.59 8.52
C PRO A 232 -10.84 4.62 7.05
N TYR A 233 -11.16 3.47 6.50
CA TYR A 233 -11.66 3.34 5.13
C TYR A 233 -13.10 2.87 5.15
N PRO A 234 -14.03 3.48 4.39
CA PRO A 234 -15.37 2.94 4.21
C PRO A 234 -15.32 1.63 3.41
N ASP A 235 -16.33 0.77 3.59
CA ASP A 235 -16.36 -0.58 2.99
C ASP A 235 -16.19 -0.58 1.45
N TYR A 236 -16.69 0.44 0.78
CA TYR A 236 -16.54 0.57 -0.66
C TYR A 236 -15.11 0.94 -1.10
N ALA A 237 -14.28 1.45 -0.22
CA ALA A 237 -12.88 1.77 -0.51
C ALA A 237 -11.95 0.55 -0.38
N TYR A 238 -12.47 -0.64 -0.67
CA TYR A 238 -11.71 -1.89 -0.60
C TYR A 238 -10.69 -1.99 -1.74
N TYR A 239 -9.44 -2.08 -1.36
CA TYR A 239 -8.31 -2.24 -2.28
C TYR A 239 -7.46 -3.43 -1.86
N LEU A 240 -7.35 -4.42 -2.76
CA LEU A 240 -6.42 -5.53 -2.59
C LEU A 240 -5.02 -5.05 -2.97
N GLY A 241 -4.20 -4.85 -2.01
CA GLY A 241 -2.83 -4.42 -2.18
C GLY A 241 -2.25 -3.99 -0.84
N SER A 242 -0.97 -4.20 -0.68
CA SER A 242 -0.26 -3.88 0.55
C SER A 242 -0.29 -2.37 0.81
N LYS A 243 -0.51 -2.01 2.04
CA LYS A 243 -0.57 -0.61 2.49
C LYS A 243 0.72 -0.26 3.23
N THR A 244 1.73 0.23 2.51
CA THR A 244 3.07 0.53 3.02
C THR A 244 3.05 1.31 4.34
N LYS A 245 2.16 2.30 4.50
CA LYS A 245 2.05 3.07 5.74
C LYS A 245 1.73 2.24 7.00
N PHE A 246 1.01 1.11 6.84
CA PHE A 246 0.75 0.20 7.96
C PHE A 246 2.04 -0.53 8.35
N ILE A 247 2.80 -0.98 7.36
CA ILE A 247 4.08 -1.66 7.56
C ILE A 247 5.08 -0.71 8.22
N GLU A 248 5.14 0.55 7.78
CA GLU A 248 6.01 1.59 8.34
C GLU A 248 5.62 1.95 9.78
N ALA A 249 4.34 2.14 10.07
CA ALA A 249 3.86 2.40 11.42
C ALA A 249 4.13 1.23 12.36
N ALA A 250 3.87 -0.01 11.91
CA ALA A 250 4.19 -1.22 12.65
C ALA A 250 5.70 -1.37 12.87
N ALA A 251 6.54 -1.04 11.87
CA ALA A 251 7.99 -1.02 12.00
C ALA A 251 8.46 0.03 13.02
N CYS A 252 7.75 1.14 13.17
CA CYS A 252 7.95 2.12 14.24
C CYS A 252 7.34 1.71 15.60
N GLN A 253 6.81 0.50 15.73
CA GLN A 253 6.17 0.02 16.97
C GLN A 253 4.94 0.84 17.38
N MET A 254 4.23 1.42 16.42
CA MET A 254 2.97 2.14 16.66
C MET A 254 1.80 1.16 16.69
N SER A 255 0.79 1.45 17.50
CA SER A 255 -0.52 0.78 17.39
C SER A 255 -1.27 1.26 16.16
N ILE A 256 -2.18 0.43 15.64
CA ILE A 256 -2.94 0.73 14.43
C ILE A 256 -4.43 0.66 14.72
N VAL A 257 -5.18 1.69 14.32
CA VAL A 257 -6.65 1.73 14.32
C VAL A 257 -7.12 1.84 12.88
N THR A 258 -7.97 0.91 12.46
CA THR A 258 -8.47 0.89 11.08
C THR A 258 -9.86 0.23 10.99
N THR A 259 -10.42 0.19 9.79
CA THR A 259 -11.64 -0.56 9.46
C THR A 259 -11.27 -1.96 8.91
N PRO A 260 -12.21 -2.92 8.83
CA PRO A 260 -11.93 -4.25 8.28
C PRO A 260 -11.30 -4.23 6.88
N VAL A 261 -11.72 -3.31 6.02
CA VAL A 261 -11.13 -3.14 4.67
C VAL A 261 -9.73 -2.52 4.70
N GLY A 262 -9.32 -1.97 5.83
CA GLY A 262 -7.97 -1.46 6.07
C GLY A 262 -7.00 -2.56 6.47
N ASN A 263 -7.45 -3.52 7.28
CA ASN A 263 -6.61 -4.59 7.82
C ASN A 263 -6.66 -5.84 6.94
N ILE A 264 -5.92 -5.84 5.84
CA ILE A 264 -5.82 -7.00 4.95
C ILE A 264 -4.51 -7.77 5.09
N ASP A 265 -3.55 -7.23 5.83
CA ASP A 265 -2.17 -7.74 5.84
C ASP A 265 -1.69 -8.22 7.22
N PHE A 266 -2.30 -7.80 8.33
CA PHE A 266 -1.88 -8.11 9.70
C PHE A 266 -2.84 -9.04 10.43
N GLU A 267 -2.35 -9.74 11.44
CA GLU A 267 -3.19 -10.52 12.34
C GLU A 267 -4.22 -9.61 13.04
N ASN A 268 -5.47 -10.05 13.05
CA ASN A 268 -6.58 -9.22 13.56
C ASN A 268 -6.42 -8.83 15.03
N ASP A 269 -5.80 -9.70 15.83
CA ASP A 269 -5.62 -9.46 17.27
C ASP A 269 -4.56 -8.39 17.59
N TYR A 270 -3.77 -7.97 16.61
CA TYR A 270 -2.74 -6.95 16.80
C TYR A 270 -3.20 -5.57 16.36
N VAL A 271 -4.33 -5.50 15.65
CA VAL A 271 -4.86 -4.27 15.07
C VAL A 271 -6.21 -3.93 15.70
N CYS A 272 -6.40 -2.68 16.09
CA CYS A 272 -7.68 -2.18 16.61
C CYS A 272 -8.64 -1.93 15.43
N ILE A 273 -9.64 -2.79 15.28
CA ILE A 273 -10.58 -2.75 14.14
C ILE A 273 -11.95 -2.22 14.60
N GLY A 274 -12.50 -1.26 13.86
CA GLY A 274 -13.86 -0.75 14.04
C GLY A 274 -14.56 -0.56 12.70
N LYS A 275 -15.78 -1.08 12.54
CA LYS A 275 -16.58 -0.94 11.31
C LYS A 275 -17.25 0.42 11.20
N THR A 276 -17.63 0.98 12.33
CA THR A 276 -18.35 2.25 12.44
C THR A 276 -17.48 3.31 13.10
N LYS A 277 -17.87 4.58 12.96
CA LYS A 277 -17.20 5.69 13.66
C LYS A 277 -17.20 5.55 15.17
N ASP A 278 -18.28 4.96 15.74
CA ASP A 278 -18.40 4.73 17.18
C ASP A 278 -17.51 3.57 17.64
N GLU A 279 -17.43 2.48 16.87
CA GLU A 279 -16.49 1.39 17.14
C GLU A 279 -15.03 1.87 17.02
N LEU A 280 -14.68 2.68 16.01
CA LEU A 280 -13.35 3.29 15.92
C LEU A 280 -13.06 4.18 17.14
N ALA A 281 -14.06 4.93 17.61
CA ALA A 281 -13.92 5.72 18.82
C ALA A 281 -13.65 4.84 20.06
N ASN A 282 -14.34 3.72 20.19
CA ASN A 282 -14.09 2.75 21.27
C ASN A 282 -12.67 2.18 21.21
N GLN A 283 -12.16 1.92 20.01
CA GLN A 283 -10.76 1.49 19.85
C GLN A 283 -9.76 2.58 20.26
N ILE A 284 -10.04 3.85 19.98
CA ILE A 284 -9.20 4.96 20.44
C ILE A 284 -9.27 5.11 21.96
N GLU A 285 -10.46 4.95 22.58
CA GLU A 285 -10.60 4.92 24.05
C GLU A 285 -9.77 3.81 24.67
N TYR A 286 -9.84 2.60 24.10
CA TYR A 286 -9.05 1.45 24.54
C TYR A 286 -7.54 1.73 24.51
N LEU A 287 -7.07 2.42 23.48
CA LEU A 287 -5.67 2.82 23.33
C LEU A 287 -5.26 4.01 24.20
N LYS A 288 -6.12 4.60 25.01
CA LYS A 288 -5.72 5.54 26.07
C LYS A 288 -4.86 4.86 27.13
N ASN A 289 -5.06 3.58 27.34
CA ASN A 289 -4.17 2.77 28.17
C ASN A 289 -2.81 2.61 27.46
N GLU A 290 -1.75 3.14 28.08
CA GLU A 290 -0.41 3.16 27.53
C GLU A 290 0.18 1.75 27.38
N ASP A 291 0.00 0.89 28.38
CA ASP A 291 0.55 -0.48 28.37
C ASP A 291 -0.03 -1.30 27.22
N ILE A 292 -1.35 -1.19 26.99
CA ILE A 292 -2.03 -1.84 25.86
C ILE A 292 -1.46 -1.34 24.54
N ARG A 293 -1.30 -0.03 24.41
CA ARG A 293 -0.79 0.60 23.21
C ARG A 293 0.65 0.14 22.89
N ILE A 294 1.49 0.06 23.91
CA ILE A 294 2.87 -0.41 23.78
C ILE A 294 2.90 -1.91 23.42
N ASP A 295 2.09 -2.74 24.07
CA ASP A 295 2.03 -4.18 23.80
C ASP A 295 1.61 -4.48 22.36
N LEU A 296 0.54 -3.86 21.87
CA LEU A 296 0.09 -4.01 20.49
C LEU A 296 1.15 -3.53 19.49
N GLY A 297 1.80 -2.40 19.76
CA GLY A 297 2.90 -1.91 18.93
C GLY A 297 4.08 -2.90 18.87
N LYS A 298 4.44 -3.53 19.99
CA LYS A 298 5.49 -4.57 20.03
C LYS A 298 5.11 -5.80 19.20
N LYS A 299 3.88 -6.28 19.32
CA LYS A 299 3.35 -7.41 18.53
C LYS A 299 3.42 -7.12 17.04
N LEU A 300 2.95 -5.94 16.62
CA LEU A 300 3.03 -5.49 15.23
C LEU A 300 4.48 -5.41 14.72
N ARG A 301 5.40 -4.82 15.50
CA ARG A 301 6.80 -4.75 15.10
C ARG A 301 7.43 -6.14 14.97
N ASN A 302 7.12 -7.08 15.86
CA ASN A 302 7.59 -8.46 15.75
C ASN A 302 7.10 -9.14 14.47
N GLU A 303 5.86 -8.87 14.06
CA GLU A 303 5.32 -9.36 12.78
C GLU A 303 6.10 -8.76 11.59
N ILE A 304 6.47 -7.47 11.64
CA ILE A 304 7.33 -6.85 10.62
C ILE A 304 8.68 -7.57 10.51
N LEU A 305 9.32 -7.84 11.61
CA LEU A 305 10.64 -8.51 11.62
C LEU A 305 10.59 -9.91 10.99
N GLN A 306 9.46 -10.62 11.14
CA GLN A 306 9.28 -11.99 10.66
C GLN A 306 8.75 -12.07 9.24
N LYS A 307 7.73 -11.27 8.89
CA LYS A 307 6.95 -11.42 7.65
C LYS A 307 7.20 -10.31 6.63
N TYR A 308 7.70 -9.13 7.07
CA TYR A 308 7.82 -7.94 6.21
C TYR A 308 9.25 -7.38 6.19
N ASN A 309 10.24 -8.25 6.38
CA ASN A 309 11.64 -7.89 6.28
C ASN A 309 12.10 -7.93 4.82
N ALA A 310 12.50 -6.80 4.28
CA ALA A 310 12.90 -6.65 2.89
C ALA A 310 14.06 -7.57 2.48
N ARG A 311 14.99 -7.87 3.40
CA ARG A 311 16.11 -8.79 3.12
C ARG A 311 15.64 -10.21 2.88
N ILE A 312 14.55 -10.62 3.55
CA ILE A 312 13.98 -11.98 3.45
C ILE A 312 13.04 -12.04 2.22
N GLU A 313 12.14 -11.07 2.10
CA GLU A 313 11.13 -11.10 1.02
C GLU A 313 11.76 -10.99 -0.37
N ILE A 314 12.82 -10.19 -0.54
CA ILE A 314 13.47 -10.02 -1.84
C ILE A 314 14.17 -11.29 -2.35
N GLN A 315 14.58 -12.19 -1.46
CA GLN A 315 15.21 -13.46 -1.86
C GLN A 315 14.27 -14.33 -2.71
N LYS A 316 12.96 -14.23 -2.47
CA LYS A 316 11.95 -14.93 -3.28
C LYS A 316 11.98 -14.42 -4.72
N LEU A 317 12.09 -13.11 -4.92
CA LEU A 317 12.16 -12.49 -6.25
C LEU A 317 13.47 -12.86 -6.96
N ILE A 318 14.60 -12.83 -6.25
CA ILE A 318 15.91 -13.24 -6.77
C ILE A 318 15.86 -14.70 -7.24
N LYS A 319 15.23 -15.58 -6.46
CA LYS A 319 15.06 -16.99 -6.83
C LYS A 319 14.29 -17.13 -8.14
N ILE A 320 13.18 -16.42 -8.29
CA ILE A 320 12.36 -16.43 -9.52
C ILE A 320 13.18 -15.94 -10.72
N TYR A 321 13.95 -14.87 -10.57
CA TYR A 321 14.82 -14.38 -11.65
C TYR A 321 15.84 -15.45 -12.07
N ASN A 322 16.51 -16.08 -11.10
CA ASN A 322 17.50 -17.12 -11.39
C ASN A 322 16.90 -18.33 -12.11
N GLU A 323 15.67 -18.73 -11.76
CA GLU A 323 14.95 -19.83 -12.40
C GLU A 323 14.52 -19.51 -13.84
N LEU A 324 14.25 -18.25 -14.15
CA LEU A 324 13.76 -17.85 -15.47
C LEU A 324 14.85 -17.34 -16.42
N ILE A 325 16.01 -16.94 -15.89
CA ILE A 325 17.16 -16.47 -16.66
C ILE A 325 18.02 -17.65 -17.14
N ASN A 326 18.08 -18.75 -16.36
CA ASN A 326 18.76 -19.98 -16.73
C ASN A 326 17.88 -20.85 -17.64
#